data_56b58e7e127101a59f891fa5cbef9767
#
_entry.id   56b58e7e127101a59f891fa5cbef9767
#
_cell.length_a   1.000
_cell.length_b   1.000
_cell.length_c   1.000
_cell.angle_alpha   90.00
_cell.angle_beta   90.00
_cell.angle_gamma   90.00
#
_symmetry.space_group_name_H-M   'P 1'
#
loop_
_entity.id
_entity.type
_entity.pdbx_description
1 polymer ?
#
loop_
_entity_poly.entity_id
_entity_poly.type
_entity_poly.pdbx_seq_one_letter_code
_entity_poly.pdbx_strand_id
1 'polypeptide(L)'
;MKSKIVLPYAPILVESTRSIGYSFESALADIIDNSLGKSATEINVIFSSKDPQLVAVIDNGMGMSEDELESAMRYGSKSSLDVRDKDDLGRFGLGLKTASLSQCRKLTVITKKGGQYNAACWDLDHIIQKKDWSLICYSTEEAMNLQLASYLNDYESGTIVIWQMFDRIIDGTANPQKVFDEKIERARSHVSLVFHRYMDNESIGNRVRIYFNNEIVDPIDPFLTTNAATQPLTEQTLRIEGSVIRVKPYILPFASKVSAKEKKKLGELSDLRSNQGFYIYRNKRLIIWGTWFR
;
A
#
# COMPACT_ATOMS: atom_id res chain seq x y z
N MET A 1 39.65 24.21 -6.16
CA MET A 1 38.30 23.70 -6.50
C MET A 1 37.26 24.60 -5.86
N LYS A 2 36.25 25.09 -6.60
CA LYS A 2 35.12 25.80 -6.02
C LYS A 2 33.89 24.91 -6.10
N SER A 3 33.18 24.69 -5.00
CA SER A 3 31.91 23.96 -4.95
C SER A 3 30.75 24.98 -4.87
N LYS A 4 29.64 24.65 -5.52
CA LYS A 4 28.40 25.43 -5.49
C LYS A 4 27.24 24.50 -5.18
N ILE A 5 26.39 24.88 -4.24
CA ILE A 5 25.14 24.16 -3.99
C ILE A 5 24.17 24.47 -5.14
N VAL A 6 23.68 23.42 -5.81
CA VAL A 6 22.65 23.52 -6.85
C VAL A 6 21.50 22.63 -6.43
N LEU A 7 20.40 23.25 -5.99
CA LEU A 7 19.17 22.52 -5.65
C LEU A 7 18.44 22.13 -6.92
N PRO A 8 17.87 20.90 -6.97
CA PRO A 8 17.04 20.48 -8.10
C PRO A 8 15.79 21.37 -8.19
N TYR A 9 15.37 21.68 -9.42
CA TYR A 9 14.16 22.48 -9.65
C TYR A 9 12.91 21.64 -9.37
N ALA A 10 12.16 22.01 -8.32
CA ALA A 10 11.09 21.22 -7.73
C ALA A 10 9.99 20.81 -8.74
N PRO A 11 9.40 21.71 -9.57
CA PRO A 11 8.33 21.36 -10.49
C PRO A 11 8.71 20.24 -11.48
N ILE A 12 9.90 20.35 -12.09
CA ILE A 12 10.36 19.37 -13.09
C ILE A 12 10.70 18.04 -12.43
N LEU A 13 11.38 18.05 -11.28
CA LEU A 13 11.76 16.82 -10.61
C LEU A 13 10.55 16.05 -10.10
N VAL A 14 9.57 16.73 -9.52
CA VAL A 14 8.33 16.08 -9.05
C VAL A 14 7.58 15.44 -10.21
N GLU A 15 7.36 16.15 -11.32
CA GLU A 15 6.67 15.59 -12.50
C GLU A 15 7.46 14.41 -13.10
N SER A 16 8.79 14.45 -13.11
CA SER A 16 9.62 13.35 -13.61
C SER A 16 9.49 12.11 -12.72
N THR A 17 9.45 12.27 -11.39
CA THR A 17 9.30 11.15 -10.45
C THR A 17 7.94 10.46 -10.55
N ARG A 18 6.89 11.17 -10.97
CA ARG A 18 5.56 10.61 -11.21
C ARG A 18 5.52 9.58 -12.34
N SER A 19 6.52 9.60 -13.24
CA SER A 19 6.62 8.67 -14.37
C SER A 19 7.26 7.32 -14.01
N ILE A 20 7.65 7.12 -12.76
CA ILE A 20 8.08 5.82 -12.24
C ILE A 20 6.85 4.92 -12.25
N GLY A 21 6.85 3.90 -13.10
CA GLY A 21 5.72 3.07 -13.51
C GLY A 21 4.98 2.29 -12.41
N TYR A 22 4.41 2.96 -11.42
CA TYR A 22 3.50 2.36 -10.45
C TYR A 22 2.14 2.09 -11.10
N SER A 23 1.66 0.85 -10.97
CA SER A 23 0.23 0.58 -11.13
C SER A 23 -0.54 1.12 -9.91
N PHE A 24 -1.84 1.39 -10.07
CA PHE A 24 -2.68 1.85 -8.97
C PHE A 24 -2.71 0.84 -7.82
N GLU A 25 -2.80 -0.45 -8.13
CA GLU A 25 -2.83 -1.56 -7.19
C GLU A 25 -1.54 -1.62 -6.37
N SER A 26 -0.38 -1.49 -7.05
CA SER A 26 0.93 -1.51 -6.38
C SER A 26 1.14 -0.27 -5.51
N ALA A 27 0.71 0.90 -5.98
CA ALA A 27 0.80 2.14 -5.22
C ALA A 27 -0.04 2.06 -3.93
N LEU A 28 -1.27 1.56 -4.02
CA LEU A 28 -2.14 1.37 -2.85
C LEU A 28 -1.55 0.35 -1.87
N ALA A 29 -1.00 -0.75 -2.38
CA ALA A 29 -0.36 -1.76 -1.55
C ALA A 29 0.85 -1.20 -0.79
N ASP A 30 1.66 -0.33 -1.39
CA ASP A 30 2.79 0.33 -0.70
C ASP A 30 2.31 1.23 0.46
N ILE A 31 1.14 1.89 0.32
CA ILE A 31 0.58 2.66 1.44
C ILE A 31 0.10 1.72 2.56
N ILE A 32 -0.54 0.60 2.22
CA ILE A 32 -0.94 -0.42 3.21
C ILE A 32 0.30 -1.03 3.89
N ASP A 33 1.39 -1.29 3.15
CA ASP A 33 2.66 -1.76 3.73
C ASP A 33 3.21 -0.77 4.78
N ASN A 34 3.08 0.55 4.56
CA ASN A 34 3.46 1.56 5.54
C ASN A 34 2.62 1.46 6.83
N SER A 35 1.31 1.26 6.70
CA SER A 35 0.40 1.06 7.85
C SER A 35 0.78 -0.20 8.65
N LEU A 36 1.04 -1.32 7.96
CA LEU A 36 1.50 -2.58 8.58
C LEU A 36 2.85 -2.41 9.28
N GLY A 37 3.80 -1.69 8.66
CA GLY A 37 5.09 -1.36 9.24
C GLY A 37 5.01 -0.45 10.48
N LYS A 38 3.84 0.16 10.73
CA LYS A 38 3.52 0.94 11.93
C LYS A 38 2.54 0.23 12.86
N SER A 39 2.52 -1.10 12.80
CA SER A 39 1.73 -1.97 13.68
C SER A 39 0.23 -1.75 13.61
N ALA A 40 -0.30 -1.27 12.49
CA ALA A 40 -1.74 -1.19 12.28
C ALA A 40 -2.37 -2.58 12.29
N THR A 41 -3.48 -2.71 13.00
CA THR A 41 -4.31 -3.93 13.04
C THR A 41 -5.63 -3.76 12.29
N GLU A 42 -5.97 -2.52 11.97
CA GLU A 42 -7.15 -2.15 11.21
C GLU A 42 -6.78 -1.10 10.16
N ILE A 43 -7.15 -1.38 8.91
CA ILE A 43 -6.86 -0.51 7.77
C ILE A 43 -8.14 -0.39 6.95
N ASN A 44 -8.60 0.84 6.68
CA ASN A 44 -9.78 1.09 5.86
C ASN A 44 -9.41 1.93 4.64
N VAL A 45 -9.65 1.39 3.46
CA VAL A 45 -9.52 2.11 2.18
C VAL A 45 -10.86 2.74 1.86
N ILE A 46 -10.96 4.04 2.03
CA ILE A 46 -12.15 4.82 1.66
C ILE A 46 -11.94 5.39 0.26
N PHE A 47 -12.95 5.27 -0.59
CA PHE A 47 -12.89 5.83 -1.93
C PHE A 47 -14.24 6.40 -2.38
N SER A 48 -14.16 7.39 -3.26
CA SER A 48 -15.31 7.96 -3.97
C SER A 48 -14.94 8.13 -5.44
N SER A 49 -15.74 7.53 -6.33
CA SER A 49 -15.63 7.72 -7.78
C SER A 49 -16.41 8.95 -8.29
N LYS A 50 -17.23 9.56 -7.43
CA LYS A 50 -17.94 10.81 -7.71
C LYS A 50 -17.00 11.99 -7.57
N ASP A 51 -17.24 13.04 -8.34
CA ASP A 51 -16.45 14.26 -8.27
C ASP A 51 -16.74 15.05 -6.95
N PRO A 52 -15.72 15.47 -6.21
CA PRO A 52 -14.29 15.19 -6.42
C PRO A 52 -13.92 13.75 -6.04
N GLN A 53 -13.21 13.09 -6.94
CA GLN A 53 -12.71 11.72 -6.68
C GLN A 53 -11.68 11.73 -5.54
N LEU A 54 -11.73 10.66 -4.74
CA LEU A 54 -10.91 10.51 -3.54
C LEU A 54 -10.52 9.05 -3.33
N VAL A 55 -9.30 8.82 -2.90
CA VAL A 55 -8.87 7.57 -2.24
C VAL A 55 -8.18 7.94 -0.94
N ALA A 56 -8.52 7.25 0.14
CA ALA A 56 -7.85 7.42 1.42
C ALA A 56 -7.55 6.06 2.05
N VAL A 57 -6.36 5.92 2.63
CA VAL A 57 -6.00 4.78 3.48
C VAL A 57 -5.94 5.27 4.91
N ILE A 58 -6.77 4.71 5.77
CA ILE A 58 -6.93 5.05 7.18
C ILE A 58 -6.43 3.87 8.00
N ASP A 59 -5.56 4.11 8.96
CA ASP A 59 -5.05 3.07 9.84
C ASP A 59 -5.08 3.48 11.32
N ASN A 60 -5.07 2.49 12.20
CA ASN A 60 -4.95 2.63 13.64
C ASN A 60 -3.53 2.34 14.16
N GLY A 61 -2.51 2.62 13.34
CA GLY A 61 -1.11 2.42 13.70
C GLY A 61 -0.60 3.45 14.71
N MET A 62 0.73 3.49 14.88
CA MET A 62 1.38 4.30 15.92
C MET A 62 1.25 5.82 15.70
N GLY A 63 0.78 6.28 14.54
CA GLY A 63 0.76 7.69 14.19
C GLY A 63 2.16 8.30 14.10
N MET A 64 2.20 9.63 13.91
CA MET A 64 3.45 10.40 13.78
C MET A 64 3.36 11.70 14.56
N SER A 65 4.45 12.10 15.23
CA SER A 65 4.65 13.47 15.70
C SER A 65 4.86 14.41 14.53
N GLU A 66 4.88 15.72 14.78
CA GLU A 66 5.13 16.73 13.75
C GLU A 66 6.47 16.50 13.03
N ASP A 67 7.56 16.27 13.79
CA ASP A 67 8.90 16.01 13.23
C ASP A 67 8.94 14.70 12.43
N GLU A 68 8.25 13.65 12.91
CA GLU A 68 8.15 12.37 12.21
C GLU A 68 7.36 12.52 10.91
N LEU A 69 6.28 13.32 10.92
CA LEU A 69 5.50 13.62 9.73
C LEU A 69 6.32 14.42 8.70
N GLU A 70 7.02 15.47 9.13
CA GLU A 70 7.91 16.23 8.25
C GLU A 70 8.97 15.32 7.64
N SER A 71 9.61 14.50 8.44
CA SER A 71 10.60 13.52 7.96
C SER A 71 9.97 12.52 6.97
N ALA A 72 8.75 12.03 7.23
CA ALA A 72 8.03 11.13 6.33
C ALA A 72 7.65 11.80 5.01
N MET A 73 7.34 13.10 5.03
CA MET A 73 6.99 13.88 3.84
C MET A 73 8.21 14.38 3.07
N ARG A 74 9.40 14.43 3.66
CA ARG A 74 10.63 14.87 3.01
C ARG A 74 11.09 13.88 1.94
N TYR A 75 11.40 14.38 0.73
CA TYR A 75 12.02 13.56 -0.31
C TYR A 75 13.47 13.19 0.08
N GLY A 76 13.78 11.86 0.04
CA GLY A 76 15.13 11.38 0.36
C GLY A 76 15.48 11.45 1.85
N SER A 77 14.53 11.31 2.74
CA SER A 77 14.73 11.38 4.21
C SER A 77 15.52 10.21 4.80
N LYS A 78 15.65 9.08 4.11
CA LYS A 78 16.41 7.90 4.55
C LYS A 78 17.37 7.45 3.47
N SER A 79 18.60 7.13 3.84
CA SER A 79 19.58 6.53 2.93
C SER A 79 19.25 5.04 2.72
N SER A 80 19.51 4.54 1.51
CA SER A 80 19.46 3.09 1.23
C SER A 80 20.52 2.30 1.99
N LEU A 81 21.51 3.00 2.59
CA LEU A 81 22.63 2.44 3.32
C LEU A 81 22.39 2.42 4.85
N ASP A 82 21.31 3.01 5.35
CA ASP A 82 21.00 3.02 6.77
C ASP A 82 20.64 1.60 7.23
N VAL A 83 21.16 1.21 8.42
CA VAL A 83 20.79 -0.06 9.07
C VAL A 83 19.29 0.00 9.42
N ARG A 84 18.54 -0.96 8.94
CA ARG A 84 17.07 -1.01 9.07
C ARG A 84 16.66 -2.17 9.94
N ASP A 85 15.51 -2.02 10.56
CA ASP A 85 14.82 -3.13 11.20
C ASP A 85 14.44 -4.18 10.15
N LYS A 86 14.58 -5.45 10.52
CA LYS A 86 14.28 -6.59 9.63
C LYS A 86 12.84 -6.61 9.15
N ASP A 87 11.95 -5.92 9.86
CA ASP A 87 10.51 -5.86 9.59
C ASP A 87 10.07 -4.65 8.74
N ASP A 88 11.02 -3.73 8.42
CA ASP A 88 10.72 -2.58 7.54
C ASP A 88 10.51 -3.05 6.09
N LEU A 89 9.28 -2.97 5.60
CA LEU A 89 8.89 -3.30 4.22
C LEU A 89 9.31 -2.21 3.22
N GLY A 90 9.47 -0.98 3.69
CA GLY A 90 9.81 0.21 2.87
C GLY A 90 11.30 0.33 2.56
N ARG A 91 11.74 0.03 1.32
CA ARG A 91 13.16 -0.07 0.96
C ARG A 91 13.91 1.27 0.83
N PHE A 92 13.26 2.38 0.46
CA PHE A 92 13.94 3.62 0.04
C PHE A 92 13.43 4.90 0.74
N GLY A 93 12.47 4.84 1.66
CA GLY A 93 11.85 6.03 2.25
C GLY A 93 11.15 6.95 1.22
N LEU A 94 10.98 6.47 -0.01
CA LEU A 94 10.33 7.18 -1.11
C LEU A 94 8.91 6.67 -1.38
N GLY A 95 8.56 5.46 -0.91
CA GLY A 95 7.33 4.75 -1.26
C GLY A 95 6.07 5.60 -1.06
N LEU A 96 5.91 6.23 0.11
CA LEU A 96 4.75 7.10 0.38
C LEU A 96 4.56 8.16 -0.72
N LYS A 97 5.61 8.89 -1.06
CA LYS A 97 5.53 10.03 -1.99
C LYS A 97 5.48 9.59 -3.44
N THR A 98 6.37 8.68 -3.85
CA THR A 98 6.43 8.22 -5.23
C THR A 98 5.22 7.39 -5.61
N ALA A 99 4.77 6.47 -4.74
CA ALA A 99 3.56 5.72 -4.97
C ALA A 99 2.34 6.66 -5.07
N SER A 100 2.15 7.55 -4.09
CA SER A 100 1.01 8.47 -4.07
C SER A 100 1.00 9.43 -5.25
N LEU A 101 2.10 10.16 -5.47
CA LEU A 101 2.14 11.21 -6.50
C LEU A 101 2.23 10.63 -7.92
N SER A 102 2.54 9.34 -8.10
CA SER A 102 2.35 8.67 -9.38
C SER A 102 0.87 8.53 -9.76
N GLN A 103 -0.04 8.54 -8.77
CA GLN A 103 -1.48 8.36 -8.97
C GLN A 103 -2.28 9.66 -8.91
N CYS A 104 -1.85 10.63 -8.10
CA CYS A 104 -2.59 11.86 -7.83
C CYS A 104 -1.70 13.10 -7.90
N ARG A 105 -2.31 14.28 -7.96
CA ARG A 105 -1.62 15.58 -7.89
C ARG A 105 -1.58 16.15 -6.48
N LYS A 106 -2.44 15.64 -5.59
CA LYS A 106 -2.53 16.14 -4.21
C LYS A 106 -2.51 14.96 -3.23
N LEU A 107 -1.46 14.92 -2.42
CA LEU A 107 -1.24 13.96 -1.35
C LEU A 107 -1.34 14.67 -0.01
N THR A 108 -2.35 14.35 0.79
CA THR A 108 -2.49 14.85 2.17
C THR A 108 -2.27 13.70 3.14
N VAL A 109 -1.48 13.93 4.17
CA VAL A 109 -1.30 12.99 5.28
C VAL A 109 -1.79 13.67 6.55
N ILE A 110 -2.75 13.04 7.23
CA ILE A 110 -3.24 13.43 8.55
C ILE A 110 -2.82 12.34 9.51
N THR A 111 -2.30 12.69 10.67
CA THR A 111 -1.87 11.70 11.65
C THR A 111 -2.23 12.17 13.06
N LYS A 112 -2.51 11.20 13.93
CA LYS A 112 -2.78 11.42 15.36
C LYS A 112 -1.82 10.57 16.17
N LYS A 113 -1.15 11.16 17.15
CA LYS A 113 -0.24 10.48 18.06
C LYS A 113 -0.39 11.05 19.45
N GLY A 114 -0.74 10.21 20.45
CA GLY A 114 -0.95 10.66 21.80
C GLY A 114 -2.04 11.74 21.92
N GLY A 115 -3.09 11.65 21.12
CA GLY A 115 -4.19 12.62 21.07
C GLY A 115 -3.93 13.89 20.24
N GLN A 116 -2.68 14.17 19.84
CA GLN A 116 -2.33 15.35 19.05
C GLN A 116 -2.43 15.06 17.55
N TYR A 117 -3.10 15.96 16.80
CA TYR A 117 -3.23 15.90 15.36
C TYR A 117 -2.15 16.73 14.68
N ASN A 118 -1.57 16.16 13.62
CA ASN A 118 -0.65 16.82 12.70
C ASN A 118 -1.08 16.52 11.26
N ALA A 119 -0.91 17.44 10.34
CA ALA A 119 -1.17 17.19 8.93
C ALA A 119 -0.22 17.95 8.01
N ALA A 120 0.10 17.34 6.87
CA ALA A 120 0.91 17.96 5.82
C ALA A 120 0.44 17.54 4.45
N CYS A 121 0.65 18.39 3.43
CA CYS A 121 0.19 18.14 2.08
C CYS A 121 1.25 18.50 1.04
N TRP A 122 1.51 17.56 0.13
CA TRP A 122 2.11 17.85 -1.15
C TRP A 122 1.03 18.12 -2.18
N ASP A 123 0.98 19.35 -2.67
CA ASP A 123 0.10 19.80 -3.76
C ASP A 123 0.99 20.23 -4.92
N LEU A 124 0.89 19.55 -6.05
CA LEU A 124 1.75 19.80 -7.21
C LEU A 124 1.51 21.18 -7.82
N ASP A 125 0.26 21.65 -7.79
CA ASP A 125 -0.08 22.96 -8.33
C ASP A 125 0.53 24.07 -7.44
N HIS A 126 0.55 23.86 -6.12
CA HIS A 126 1.24 24.74 -5.18
C HIS A 126 2.77 24.73 -5.42
N ILE A 127 3.39 23.56 -5.62
CA ILE A 127 4.83 23.45 -5.95
C ILE A 127 5.16 24.22 -7.25
N ILE A 128 4.32 24.06 -8.28
CA ILE A 128 4.48 24.74 -9.56
C ILE A 128 4.36 26.27 -9.39
N GLN A 129 3.39 26.72 -8.63
CA GLN A 129 3.16 28.14 -8.34
C GLN A 129 4.32 28.75 -7.56
N LYS A 130 4.81 28.07 -6.51
CA LYS A 130 5.91 28.52 -5.66
C LYS A 130 7.28 28.35 -6.32
N LYS A 131 7.39 27.46 -7.30
CA LYS A 131 8.66 27.07 -7.96
C LYS A 131 9.71 26.51 -7.00
N ASP A 132 9.29 25.96 -5.88
CA ASP A 132 10.13 25.46 -4.79
C ASP A 132 9.52 24.25 -4.10
N TRP A 133 10.32 23.52 -3.32
CA TRP A 133 9.90 22.42 -2.45
C TRP A 133 9.09 22.95 -1.26
N SER A 134 7.88 23.41 -1.51
CA SER A 134 7.00 24.00 -0.52
C SER A 134 5.96 22.98 -0.05
N LEU A 135 6.18 22.39 1.13
CA LEU A 135 5.24 21.53 1.82
C LEU A 135 4.20 22.40 2.54
N ILE A 136 2.92 22.11 2.36
CA ILE A 136 1.85 22.75 3.11
C ILE A 136 1.75 22.01 4.46
N CYS A 137 1.96 22.71 5.56
CA CYS A 137 1.78 22.21 6.91
C CYS A 137 0.54 22.85 7.53
N TYR A 138 -0.24 22.07 8.27
CA TYR A 138 -1.48 22.52 8.91
C TYR A 138 -1.27 22.64 10.42
N SER A 139 -1.87 23.64 11.04
CA SER A 139 -1.99 23.70 12.49
C SER A 139 -2.83 22.53 13.01
N THR A 140 -2.75 22.22 14.31
CA THR A 140 -3.55 21.13 14.92
C THR A 140 -5.05 21.34 14.70
N GLU A 141 -5.54 22.57 14.81
CA GLU A 141 -6.95 22.91 14.59
C GLU A 141 -7.37 22.69 13.13
N GLU A 142 -6.55 23.14 12.19
CA GLU A 142 -6.79 22.88 10.75
C GLU A 142 -6.75 21.40 10.44
N ALA A 143 -5.79 20.64 11.00
CA ALA A 143 -5.65 19.21 10.80
C ALA A 143 -6.90 18.43 11.26
N MET A 144 -7.47 18.79 12.40
CA MET A 144 -8.71 18.19 12.93
C MET A 144 -9.93 18.45 12.05
N ASN A 145 -9.94 19.55 11.30
CA ASN A 145 -11.04 19.96 10.42
C ASN A 145 -10.85 19.49 8.96
N LEU A 146 -9.75 18.83 8.63
CA LEU A 146 -9.56 18.27 7.30
C LEU A 146 -10.56 17.14 7.01
N GLN A 147 -10.85 16.94 5.72
CA GLN A 147 -11.72 15.85 5.27
C GLN A 147 -11.20 14.51 5.80
N LEU A 148 -12.10 13.68 6.34
CA LEU A 148 -11.84 12.38 6.95
C LEU A 148 -11.08 12.40 8.29
N ALA A 149 -10.60 13.53 8.81
CA ALA A 149 -9.88 13.58 10.09
C ALA A 149 -10.66 12.95 11.24
N SER A 150 -12.00 13.05 11.22
CA SER A 150 -12.89 12.46 12.21
C SER A 150 -12.78 10.92 12.34
N TYR A 151 -12.30 10.23 11.33
CA TYR A 151 -12.05 8.77 11.42
C TYR A 151 -10.98 8.41 12.46
N LEU A 152 -10.11 9.35 12.84
CA LEU A 152 -9.11 9.14 13.89
C LEU A 152 -9.63 9.47 15.30
N ASN A 153 -10.87 9.95 15.45
CA ASN A 153 -11.40 10.32 16.78
C ASN A 153 -11.43 9.14 17.73
N ASP A 154 -11.81 7.96 17.23
CA ASP A 154 -11.99 6.74 18.02
C ASP A 154 -10.67 6.00 18.29
N TYR A 155 -9.56 6.44 17.70
CA TYR A 155 -8.23 5.86 17.90
C TYR A 155 -7.36 6.77 18.76
N GLU A 156 -6.51 6.20 19.60
CA GLU A 156 -5.47 6.93 20.33
C GLU A 156 -4.40 7.47 19.40
N SER A 157 -4.07 6.69 18.39
CA SER A 157 -3.13 7.03 17.32
C SER A 157 -3.55 6.42 16.00
N GLY A 158 -3.05 6.95 14.89
CA GLY A 158 -3.33 6.46 13.56
C GLY A 158 -2.90 7.43 12.47
N THR A 159 -3.08 7.01 11.22
CA THR A 159 -2.72 7.82 10.05
C THR A 159 -3.77 7.70 8.96
N ILE A 160 -3.97 8.80 8.24
CA ILE A 160 -4.78 8.88 7.02
C ILE A 160 -3.90 9.40 5.91
N VAL A 161 -3.79 8.65 4.83
CA VAL A 161 -3.14 9.08 3.58
C VAL A 161 -4.23 9.31 2.54
N ILE A 162 -4.35 10.54 2.04
CA ILE A 162 -5.43 10.95 1.13
C ILE A 162 -4.85 11.30 -0.25
N TRP A 163 -5.39 10.72 -1.29
CA TRP A 163 -5.12 11.02 -2.70
C TRP A 163 -6.28 11.78 -3.31
N GLN A 164 -6.00 12.89 -3.94
CA GLN A 164 -6.97 13.74 -4.63
C GLN A 164 -6.39 14.29 -5.94
N MET A 165 -7.24 14.78 -6.82
CA MET A 165 -6.84 15.36 -8.11
C MET A 165 -6.15 14.31 -8.99
N PHE A 166 -6.91 13.28 -9.36
CA PHE A 166 -6.45 12.20 -10.26
C PHE A 166 -6.41 12.72 -11.70
N ASP A 167 -5.23 12.81 -12.28
CA ASP A 167 -5.02 13.22 -13.67
C ASP A 167 -4.72 12.03 -14.59
N ARG A 168 -3.88 11.10 -14.16
CA ARG A 168 -3.41 9.97 -14.98
C ARG A 168 -4.36 8.77 -15.03
N ILE A 169 -5.21 8.62 -14.01
CA ILE A 169 -6.12 7.48 -13.90
C ILE A 169 -7.30 7.63 -14.84
N ILE A 170 -7.76 8.87 -15.04
CA ILE A 170 -8.98 9.21 -15.74
C ILE A 170 -8.73 9.98 -17.04
N ASP A 171 -7.46 10.24 -17.37
CA ASP A 171 -7.11 11.02 -18.55
C ASP A 171 -7.56 10.33 -19.86
N GLY A 172 -8.18 11.09 -20.75
CA GLY A 172 -8.62 10.63 -22.07
C GLY A 172 -9.79 9.62 -22.07
N THR A 173 -10.42 9.33 -20.92
CA THR A 173 -11.55 8.40 -20.86
C THR A 173 -12.90 9.08 -20.99
N ALA A 174 -13.82 8.44 -21.75
CA ALA A 174 -15.21 8.90 -21.86
C ALA A 174 -16.05 8.65 -20.60
N ASN A 175 -15.63 7.73 -19.72
CA ASN A 175 -16.31 7.40 -18.48
C ASN A 175 -15.31 7.27 -17.31
N PRO A 176 -14.87 8.42 -16.74
CA PRO A 176 -13.92 8.45 -15.65
C PRO A 176 -14.33 7.63 -14.43
N GLN A 177 -15.61 7.70 -14.07
CA GLN A 177 -16.14 6.97 -12.91
C GLN A 177 -16.00 5.46 -13.08
N LYS A 178 -16.38 4.91 -14.23
CA LYS A 178 -16.27 3.47 -14.51
C LYS A 178 -14.81 2.99 -14.45
N VAL A 179 -13.90 3.74 -15.07
CA VAL A 179 -12.47 3.41 -15.05
C VAL A 179 -11.91 3.44 -13.63
N PHE A 180 -12.34 4.40 -12.83
CA PHE A 180 -11.96 4.50 -11.43
C PHE A 180 -12.46 3.30 -10.61
N ASP A 181 -13.75 2.95 -10.75
CA ASP A 181 -14.35 1.79 -10.07
C ASP A 181 -13.64 0.48 -10.45
N GLU A 182 -13.32 0.27 -11.73
CA GLU A 182 -12.56 -0.90 -12.19
C GLU A 182 -11.16 -0.99 -11.56
N LYS A 183 -10.48 0.15 -11.40
CA LYS A 183 -9.17 0.19 -10.72
C LYS A 183 -9.28 -0.15 -9.24
N ILE A 184 -10.32 0.34 -8.56
CA ILE A 184 -10.58 0.02 -7.16
C ILE A 184 -10.84 -1.49 -7.00
N GLU A 185 -11.64 -2.10 -7.85
CA GLU A 185 -11.90 -3.55 -7.77
C GLU A 185 -10.64 -4.38 -8.02
N ARG A 186 -9.79 -3.99 -8.97
CA ARG A 186 -8.47 -4.62 -9.17
C ARG A 186 -7.58 -4.46 -7.95
N ALA A 187 -7.55 -3.27 -7.35
CA ALA A 187 -6.77 -3.02 -6.14
C ALA A 187 -7.28 -3.84 -4.96
N ARG A 188 -8.61 -3.99 -4.79
CA ARG A 188 -9.23 -4.85 -3.78
C ARG A 188 -8.79 -6.30 -3.95
N SER A 189 -8.85 -6.83 -5.17
CA SER A 189 -8.41 -8.19 -5.49
C SER A 189 -6.90 -8.38 -5.24
N HIS A 190 -6.10 -7.38 -5.62
CA HIS A 190 -4.67 -7.39 -5.36
C HIS A 190 -4.35 -7.41 -3.85
N VAL A 191 -4.97 -6.53 -3.07
CA VAL A 191 -4.83 -6.47 -1.60
C VAL A 191 -5.24 -7.79 -0.94
N SER A 192 -6.37 -8.36 -1.39
CA SER A 192 -6.88 -9.66 -0.93
C SER A 192 -5.85 -10.78 -1.10
N LEU A 193 -5.09 -10.76 -2.19
CA LEU A 193 -4.05 -11.74 -2.48
C LEU A 193 -2.76 -11.43 -1.73
N VAL A 194 -2.23 -10.21 -1.88
CA VAL A 194 -0.85 -9.93 -1.45
C VAL A 194 -0.69 -9.82 0.06
N PHE A 195 -1.78 -9.51 0.77
CA PHE A 195 -1.83 -9.45 2.24
C PHE A 195 -2.55 -10.62 2.90
N HIS A 196 -2.89 -11.68 2.16
CA HIS A 196 -3.70 -12.77 2.68
C HIS A 196 -3.16 -13.35 3.99
N ARG A 197 -1.83 -13.47 4.15
CA ARG A 197 -1.20 -14.01 5.36
C ARG A 197 -1.27 -13.07 6.57
N TYR A 198 -1.51 -11.78 6.38
CA TYR A 198 -1.78 -10.83 7.47
C TYR A 198 -3.24 -10.91 7.93
N MET A 199 -4.14 -11.24 7.00
CA MET A 199 -5.59 -11.31 7.23
C MET A 199 -6.06 -12.70 7.67
N ASP A 200 -5.23 -13.73 7.53
CA ASP A 200 -5.58 -15.11 7.87
C ASP A 200 -5.72 -15.32 9.37
N ASN A 201 -6.68 -16.21 9.75
CA ASN A 201 -6.96 -16.55 11.15
C ASN A 201 -5.84 -17.36 11.82
N GLU A 202 -4.96 -18.02 11.05
CA GLU A 202 -3.84 -18.82 11.58
C GLU A 202 -2.68 -17.96 12.11
N SER A 203 -2.69 -16.65 11.87
CA SER A 203 -1.72 -15.73 12.44
C SER A 203 -2.00 -15.53 13.92
N ILE A 204 -1.46 -16.39 14.77
CA ILE A 204 -1.50 -16.27 16.23
C ILE A 204 -0.94 -14.89 16.61
N GLY A 205 -1.81 -14.02 17.12
CA GLY A 205 -1.43 -12.80 17.84
C GLY A 205 -1.85 -11.48 17.21
N ASN A 206 -1.78 -11.26 15.90
CA ASN A 206 -2.13 -9.96 15.30
C ASN A 206 -2.73 -10.15 13.90
N ARG A 207 -4.00 -10.54 13.85
CA ARG A 207 -4.78 -10.52 12.62
C ARG A 207 -5.03 -9.08 12.22
N VAL A 208 -4.66 -8.72 10.98
CA VAL A 208 -4.99 -7.44 10.39
C VAL A 208 -6.35 -7.53 9.70
N ARG A 209 -7.20 -6.54 9.91
CA ARG A 209 -8.47 -6.37 9.20
C ARG A 209 -8.30 -5.26 8.17
N ILE A 210 -8.58 -5.56 6.92
CA ILE A 210 -8.56 -4.59 5.83
C ILE A 210 -9.97 -4.43 5.30
N TYR A 211 -10.40 -3.19 5.12
CA TYR A 211 -11.73 -2.84 4.63
C TYR A 211 -11.62 -1.97 3.38
N PHE A 212 -12.63 -2.04 2.52
CA PHE A 212 -12.87 -1.12 1.41
C PHE A 212 -14.27 -0.52 1.58
N ASN A 213 -14.36 0.79 1.80
CA ASN A 213 -15.60 1.49 2.17
C ASN A 213 -16.36 0.77 3.30
N ASN A 214 -15.65 0.40 4.38
CA ASN A 214 -16.15 -0.34 5.55
C ASN A 214 -16.60 -1.80 5.26
N GLU A 215 -16.43 -2.31 4.05
CA GLU A 215 -16.65 -3.72 3.73
C GLU A 215 -15.35 -4.50 3.92
N ILE A 216 -15.39 -5.57 4.70
CA ILE A 216 -14.22 -6.39 4.97
C ILE A 216 -13.69 -7.06 3.68
N VAL A 217 -12.36 -7.10 3.54
CA VAL A 217 -11.69 -7.81 2.46
C VAL A 217 -11.39 -9.24 2.94
N ASP A 218 -11.92 -10.22 2.22
CA ASP A 218 -11.61 -11.62 2.46
C ASP A 218 -10.24 -11.98 1.86
N PRO A 219 -9.35 -12.66 2.60
CA PRO A 219 -8.07 -13.11 2.06
C PRO A 219 -8.24 -14.16 0.96
N ILE A 220 -7.43 -14.07 -0.09
CA ILE A 220 -7.32 -15.10 -1.13
C ILE A 220 -6.12 -15.97 -0.81
N ASP A 221 -6.35 -17.23 -0.40
CA ASP A 221 -5.29 -18.23 -0.27
C ASP A 221 -5.02 -18.89 -1.64
N PRO A 222 -3.87 -18.61 -2.28
CA PRO A 222 -3.56 -19.13 -3.60
C PRO A 222 -3.25 -20.63 -3.59
N PHE A 223 -3.03 -21.22 -2.41
CA PHE A 223 -2.70 -22.64 -2.25
C PHE A 223 -3.91 -23.50 -1.92
N LEU A 224 -5.09 -22.89 -1.71
CA LEU A 224 -6.30 -23.63 -1.31
C LEU A 224 -6.04 -24.54 -0.11
N THR A 225 -5.36 -24.07 0.92
CA THR A 225 -4.92 -24.88 2.08
C THR A 225 -6.08 -25.51 2.82
N THR A 226 -7.27 -24.93 2.75
CA THR A 226 -8.51 -25.46 3.35
C THR A 226 -9.22 -26.51 2.48
N ASN A 227 -8.81 -26.72 1.21
CA ASN A 227 -9.38 -27.74 0.35
C ASN A 227 -8.75 -29.10 0.69
N ALA A 228 -9.59 -30.10 1.00
CA ALA A 228 -9.15 -31.45 1.40
C ALA A 228 -8.30 -32.18 0.34
N ALA A 229 -8.33 -31.75 -0.93
CA ALA A 229 -7.55 -32.33 -2.00
C ALA A 229 -6.20 -31.61 -2.23
N THR A 230 -5.93 -30.52 -1.52
CA THR A 230 -4.61 -29.89 -1.51
C THR A 230 -3.64 -30.76 -0.72
N GLN A 231 -2.43 -31.00 -1.28
CA GLN A 231 -1.39 -31.78 -0.63
C GLN A 231 -0.21 -30.88 -0.29
N PRO A 232 -0.08 -30.41 0.96
CA PRO A 232 1.12 -29.72 1.40
C PRO A 232 2.27 -30.73 1.53
N LEU A 233 3.42 -30.42 0.93
CA LEU A 233 4.63 -31.23 1.07
C LEU A 233 5.49 -30.70 2.22
N THR A 234 6.51 -31.47 2.58
CA THR A 234 7.43 -31.13 3.69
C THR A 234 8.18 -29.82 3.40
N GLU A 235 8.11 -28.89 4.36
CA GLU A 235 8.85 -27.65 4.30
C GLU A 235 10.36 -27.91 4.38
N GLN A 236 11.12 -27.27 3.52
CA GLN A 236 12.58 -27.30 3.50
C GLN A 236 13.15 -25.95 3.93
N THR A 237 14.25 -25.99 4.65
CA THR A 237 14.97 -24.79 5.08
C THR A 237 16.33 -24.72 4.38
N LEU A 238 16.54 -23.65 3.62
CA LEU A 238 17.81 -23.33 2.97
C LEU A 238 18.51 -22.21 3.74
N ARG A 239 19.84 -22.31 3.89
CA ARG A 239 20.68 -21.28 4.49
C ARG A 239 21.65 -20.77 3.43
N ILE A 240 21.53 -19.48 3.08
CA ILE A 240 22.36 -18.83 2.06
C ILE A 240 22.89 -17.53 2.66
N GLU A 241 24.21 -17.39 2.74
CA GLU A 241 24.89 -16.18 3.24
C GLU A 241 24.35 -15.64 4.57
N GLY A 242 24.08 -16.54 5.53
CA GLY A 242 23.51 -16.19 6.83
C GLY A 242 21.99 -15.93 6.86
N SER A 243 21.35 -15.95 5.70
CA SER A 243 19.90 -15.82 5.59
C SER A 243 19.20 -17.17 5.59
N VAL A 244 17.98 -17.22 6.13
CA VAL A 244 17.14 -18.42 6.17
C VAL A 244 16.00 -18.27 5.19
N ILE A 245 15.93 -19.19 4.22
CA ILE A 245 14.84 -19.28 3.23
C ILE A 245 14.05 -20.55 3.53
N ARG A 246 12.73 -20.44 3.68
CA ARG A 246 11.82 -21.59 3.83
C ARG A 246 11.08 -21.82 2.53
N VAL A 247 11.09 -23.07 2.07
CA VAL A 247 10.43 -23.52 0.85
C VAL A 247 9.40 -24.55 1.21
N LYS A 248 8.13 -24.27 0.97
CA LYS A 248 7.02 -25.18 1.23
C LYS A 248 6.26 -25.44 -0.07
N PRO A 249 6.41 -26.62 -0.72
CA PRO A 249 5.69 -26.96 -1.92
C PRO A 249 4.24 -27.38 -1.62
N TYR A 250 3.34 -27.12 -2.58
CA TYR A 250 1.95 -27.56 -2.54
C TYR A 250 1.57 -28.21 -3.87
N ILE A 251 0.85 -29.35 -3.80
CA ILE A 251 0.16 -29.91 -4.95
C ILE A 251 -1.30 -29.48 -4.84
N LEU A 252 -1.73 -28.66 -5.80
CA LEU A 252 -3.08 -28.12 -5.81
C LEU A 252 -4.09 -29.15 -6.32
N PRO A 253 -5.39 -29.01 -5.96
CA PRO A 253 -6.44 -29.89 -6.42
C PRO A 253 -6.60 -29.88 -7.93
N PHE A 254 -7.07 -31.01 -8.50
CA PHE A 254 -7.60 -30.96 -9.87
C PHE A 254 -8.80 -30.01 -9.96
N ALA A 255 -8.99 -29.39 -11.12
CA ALA A 255 -10.03 -28.40 -11.36
C ALA A 255 -11.46 -28.92 -11.03
N SER A 256 -11.69 -30.25 -11.15
CA SER A 256 -12.94 -30.91 -10.77
C SER A 256 -13.19 -31.00 -9.26
N LYS A 257 -12.15 -30.84 -8.45
CA LYS A 257 -12.22 -30.86 -6.98
C LYS A 257 -12.24 -29.46 -6.36
N VAL A 258 -12.22 -28.41 -7.19
CA VAL A 258 -12.34 -27.02 -6.76
C VAL A 258 -13.79 -26.58 -6.95
N SER A 259 -14.45 -26.23 -5.86
CA SER A 259 -15.85 -25.80 -5.86
C SER A 259 -16.04 -24.47 -6.61
N ALA A 260 -17.27 -24.19 -7.06
CA ALA A 260 -17.60 -22.91 -7.68
C ALA A 260 -17.35 -21.72 -6.74
N LYS A 261 -17.54 -21.89 -5.43
CA LYS A 261 -17.25 -20.88 -4.40
C LYS A 261 -15.75 -20.58 -4.31
N GLU A 262 -14.89 -21.60 -4.31
CA GLU A 262 -13.44 -21.43 -4.29
C GLU A 262 -12.94 -20.77 -5.57
N LYS A 263 -13.43 -21.19 -6.76
CA LYS A 263 -13.09 -20.56 -8.04
C LYS A 263 -13.47 -19.08 -8.06
N LYS A 264 -14.67 -18.76 -7.58
CA LYS A 264 -15.11 -17.36 -7.47
C LYS A 264 -14.20 -16.55 -6.55
N LYS A 265 -13.79 -17.14 -5.41
CA LYS A 265 -12.88 -16.50 -4.45
C LYS A 265 -11.47 -16.29 -5.02
N LEU A 266 -10.95 -17.26 -5.77
CA LEU A 266 -9.65 -17.15 -6.44
C LEU A 266 -9.63 -16.10 -7.56
N GLY A 267 -10.77 -15.80 -8.19
CA GLY A 267 -10.84 -14.83 -9.28
C GLY A 267 -9.89 -15.18 -10.43
N GLU A 268 -8.95 -14.29 -10.74
CA GLU A 268 -7.94 -14.50 -11.80
C GLU A 268 -7.01 -15.70 -11.53
N LEU A 269 -6.82 -16.10 -10.27
CA LEU A 269 -6.04 -17.28 -9.90
C LEU A 269 -6.80 -18.60 -10.09
N SER A 270 -8.06 -18.57 -10.53
CA SER A 270 -8.89 -19.77 -10.72
C SER A 270 -8.36 -20.71 -11.81
N ASP A 271 -7.60 -20.22 -12.77
CA ASP A 271 -6.79 -21.06 -13.66
C ASP A 271 -5.52 -21.52 -12.93
N LEU A 272 -5.63 -22.63 -12.21
CA LEU A 272 -4.53 -23.17 -11.40
C LEU A 272 -3.32 -23.58 -12.23
N ARG A 273 -3.47 -23.86 -13.54
CA ARG A 273 -2.35 -24.24 -14.41
C ARG A 273 -1.51 -23.03 -14.79
N SER A 274 -2.14 -21.95 -15.20
CA SER A 274 -1.46 -20.71 -15.58
C SER A 274 -0.78 -20.03 -14.39
N ASN A 275 -1.29 -20.26 -13.18
CA ASN A 275 -0.78 -19.68 -11.95
C ASN A 275 0.18 -20.60 -11.17
N GLN A 276 0.75 -21.62 -11.84
CA GLN A 276 1.82 -22.45 -11.25
C GLN A 276 3.12 -21.69 -11.17
N GLY A 277 3.93 -21.97 -10.14
CA GLY A 277 5.25 -21.39 -10.02
C GLY A 277 5.61 -21.02 -8.59
N PHE A 278 6.59 -20.14 -8.48
CA PHE A 278 7.02 -19.62 -7.19
C PHE A 278 6.05 -18.55 -6.69
N TYR A 279 5.81 -18.60 -5.37
CA TYR A 279 5.12 -17.59 -4.59
C TYR A 279 6.08 -17.12 -3.52
N ILE A 280 6.65 -15.93 -3.70
CA ILE A 280 7.73 -15.41 -2.86
C ILE A 280 7.16 -14.42 -1.86
N TYR A 281 7.41 -14.70 -0.58
CA TYR A 281 6.97 -13.87 0.54
C TYR A 281 8.15 -13.22 1.24
N ARG A 282 7.96 -12.00 1.69
CA ARG A 282 8.82 -11.33 2.65
C ARG A 282 7.95 -10.83 3.80
N ASN A 283 8.26 -11.23 5.03
CA ASN A 283 7.48 -10.85 6.22
C ASN A 283 5.95 -11.00 6.02
N LYS A 284 5.49 -12.17 5.55
CA LYS A 284 4.10 -12.48 5.20
C LYS A 284 3.55 -11.76 3.94
N ARG A 285 4.21 -10.72 3.43
CA ARG A 285 3.83 -9.98 2.22
C ARG A 285 4.17 -10.82 0.98
N LEU A 286 3.20 -11.11 0.14
CA LEU A 286 3.43 -11.75 -1.15
C LEU A 286 3.99 -10.71 -2.14
N ILE A 287 5.18 -10.98 -2.66
CA ILE A 287 5.91 -10.06 -3.55
C ILE A 287 5.82 -10.50 -5.01
N ILE A 288 5.96 -11.81 -5.25
CA ILE A 288 5.95 -12.42 -6.59
C ILE A 288 5.09 -13.66 -6.51
N TRP A 289 4.29 -13.92 -7.53
CA TRP A 289 3.44 -15.10 -7.59
C TRP A 289 3.28 -15.65 -9.00
N GLY A 290 3.01 -16.96 -9.07
CA GLY A 290 2.62 -17.65 -10.30
C GLY A 290 3.68 -17.66 -11.40
N THR A 291 4.98 -17.62 -11.08
CA THR A 291 6.05 -17.57 -12.09
C THR A 291 7.15 -18.59 -11.84
N TRP A 292 7.73 -19.07 -12.94
CA TRP A 292 8.88 -19.98 -12.93
C TRP A 292 10.22 -19.29 -13.24
N PHE A 293 10.27 -17.96 -13.39
CA PHE A 293 11.48 -17.20 -13.76
C PHE A 293 12.19 -17.76 -15.00
N ARG A 294 11.43 -18.03 -16.05
CA ARG A 294 11.98 -18.50 -17.34
C ARG A 294 12.50 -17.36 -18.18
#